data_3a7e2140b209bb9c1684f1087f6afbde
#
_entry.id   3a7e2140b209bb9c1684f1087f6afbde
#
_cell.length_a   1.000
_cell.length_b   1.000
_cell.length_c   1.000
_cell.angle_alpha   90.00
_cell.angle_beta   90.00
_cell.angle_gamma   90.00
#
_symmetry.space_group_name_H-M   'P 1'
#
loop_
_entity.id
_entity.type
_entity.pdbx_description
1 polymer ?
#
loop_
_entity_poly.entity_id
_entity_poly.type
_entity_poly.pdbx_seq_one_letter_code
_entity_poly.pdbx_strand_id
1 'polypeptide(L)'
;MMQIERLSPDEYAKIYTPQHVFNSVDFTELNRDKAEDLHYLSIHDTKHRFGIILGERNGMLRSPFSAPFGGFTTRGVQTLERMEEAVDLLLAYAAERSQQLAVTLQPLVYDETQLSKWTSVLTRKMNVRYTDLNYHVDLQRIANYEQIIDRSARKNLHHAQNVPFNLIKLNSNDHSDVARAYEVIRRNREERGFPLRMTLEQVWQTVSNVIRADFFVLEHEGEDVAAAQVFHVAEGVAQVVYWGDIREYSALRPMNFLTYSLFRHYYEAGLHTLDIGPSTEDGIPNYGLCEFKENIGCSVTLKYSFTK
;
A
#
# COMPACT_ATOMS: atom_id res chain seq x y z
N MET A 1 12.31 -31.17 -8.70
CA MET A 1 13.19 -30.01 -8.50
C MET A 1 12.63 -28.85 -9.31
N MET A 2 12.42 -27.71 -8.70
CA MET A 2 12.00 -26.51 -9.42
C MET A 2 13.21 -25.83 -10.10
N GLN A 3 12.94 -24.96 -11.02
CA GLN A 3 13.90 -24.11 -11.71
C GLN A 3 13.37 -22.67 -11.79
N ILE A 4 14.28 -21.73 -11.95
CA ILE A 4 13.97 -20.30 -12.11
C ILE A 4 14.27 -19.87 -13.55
N GLU A 5 13.34 -19.15 -14.14
CA GLU A 5 13.41 -18.68 -15.52
C GLU A 5 13.04 -17.19 -15.58
N ARG A 6 13.74 -16.42 -16.42
CA ARG A 6 13.38 -15.04 -16.71
C ARG A 6 12.49 -15.01 -17.95
N LEU A 7 11.32 -14.43 -17.81
CA LEU A 7 10.29 -14.30 -18.83
C LEU A 7 10.30 -12.87 -19.41
N SER A 8 9.69 -12.70 -20.57
CA SER A 8 9.25 -11.39 -21.02
C SER A 8 8.05 -10.89 -20.19
N PRO A 9 7.78 -9.57 -20.16
CA PRO A 9 6.61 -9.02 -19.49
C PRO A 9 5.30 -9.69 -19.93
N ASP A 10 5.11 -9.89 -21.25
CA ASP A 10 3.91 -10.48 -21.83
C ASP A 10 3.71 -11.95 -21.43
N GLU A 11 4.79 -12.72 -21.37
CA GLU A 11 4.74 -14.12 -20.91
C GLU A 11 4.39 -14.18 -19.42
N TYR A 12 5.02 -13.31 -18.61
CA TYR A 12 4.74 -13.24 -17.19
C TYR A 12 3.28 -12.88 -16.91
N ALA A 13 2.73 -11.86 -17.59
CA ALA A 13 1.35 -11.44 -17.45
C ALA A 13 0.33 -12.53 -17.80
N LYS A 14 0.63 -13.38 -18.80
CA LYS A 14 -0.22 -14.52 -19.19
C LYS A 14 -0.25 -15.64 -18.14
N ILE A 15 0.83 -15.77 -17.37
CA ILE A 15 1.02 -16.85 -16.39
C ILE A 15 0.54 -16.43 -15.01
N TYR A 16 0.86 -15.21 -14.57
CA TYR A 16 0.65 -14.74 -13.20
C TYR A 16 -0.38 -13.64 -13.12
N THR A 17 -1.49 -13.91 -12.43
CA THR A 17 -2.46 -12.88 -12.04
C THR A 17 -1.97 -12.23 -10.74
N PRO A 18 -1.73 -10.92 -10.71
CA PRO A 18 -1.25 -10.24 -9.52
C PRO A 18 -2.28 -10.29 -8.40
N GLN A 19 -1.86 -10.55 -7.17
CA GLN A 19 -2.70 -10.52 -5.97
C GLN A 19 -2.99 -9.09 -5.50
N HIS A 20 -2.14 -8.15 -5.90
CA HIS A 20 -2.30 -6.72 -5.72
C HIS A 20 -1.63 -5.96 -6.88
N VAL A 21 -2.10 -4.75 -7.12
CA VAL A 21 -1.71 -3.95 -8.30
C VAL A 21 -0.20 -3.71 -8.41
N PHE A 22 0.52 -3.59 -7.28
CA PHE A 22 1.97 -3.31 -7.30
C PHE A 22 2.82 -4.48 -7.80
N ASN A 23 2.26 -5.69 -7.91
CA ASN A 23 2.88 -6.86 -8.53
C ASN A 23 2.39 -7.08 -9.98
N SER A 24 1.66 -6.12 -10.57
CA SER A 24 1.27 -6.21 -11.98
C SER A 24 2.40 -5.79 -12.91
N VAL A 25 2.38 -6.33 -14.12
CA VAL A 25 3.29 -5.94 -15.19
C VAL A 25 3.05 -4.47 -15.55
N ASP A 26 1.79 -4.04 -15.68
CA ASP A 26 1.45 -2.66 -16.05
C ASP A 26 2.01 -1.64 -15.06
N PHE A 27 1.89 -1.90 -13.74
CA PHE A 27 2.48 -1.05 -12.73
C PHE A 27 4.01 -1.03 -12.79
N THR A 28 4.61 -2.19 -13.05
CA THR A 28 6.06 -2.34 -13.19
C THR A 28 6.58 -1.56 -14.38
N GLU A 29 5.94 -1.71 -15.55
CA GLU A 29 6.35 -1.02 -16.78
C GLU A 29 6.13 0.50 -16.69
N LEU A 30 5.08 0.97 -16.02
CA LEU A 30 4.88 2.40 -15.74
C LEU A 30 6.05 3.00 -14.95
N ASN A 31 6.71 2.21 -14.12
CA ASN A 31 7.83 2.64 -13.26
C ASN A 31 9.21 2.16 -13.75
N ARG A 32 9.30 1.69 -14.98
CA ARG A 32 10.53 1.11 -15.56
C ARG A 32 11.75 2.03 -15.47
N ASP A 33 11.56 3.33 -15.64
CA ASP A 33 12.61 4.34 -15.58
C ASP A 33 13.32 4.44 -14.21
N LYS A 34 12.75 3.85 -13.17
CA LYS A 34 13.29 3.82 -11.80
C LYS A 34 14.21 2.64 -11.53
N ALA A 35 14.37 1.72 -12.48
CA ALA A 35 15.25 0.57 -12.42
C ALA A 35 16.20 0.54 -13.64
N GLU A 36 17.40 0.01 -13.46
CA GLU A 36 18.38 -0.24 -14.53
C GLU A 36 17.95 -1.42 -15.40
N ASP A 37 17.38 -2.46 -14.75
CA ASP A 37 16.81 -3.63 -15.41
C ASP A 37 15.61 -4.15 -14.62
N LEU A 38 14.71 -4.88 -15.31
CA LEU A 38 13.52 -5.51 -14.72
C LEU A 38 13.57 -7.02 -14.95
N HIS A 39 13.38 -7.78 -13.89
CA HIS A 39 13.42 -9.23 -13.92
C HIS A 39 12.03 -9.80 -13.60
N TYR A 40 11.39 -10.38 -14.59
CA TYR A 40 10.12 -11.11 -14.48
C TYR A 40 10.45 -12.59 -14.31
N LEU A 41 10.51 -13.06 -13.08
CA LEU A 41 10.99 -14.39 -12.77
C LEU A 41 9.83 -15.37 -12.52
N SER A 42 9.89 -16.52 -13.18
CA SER A 42 9.02 -17.65 -12.96
C SER A 42 9.78 -18.77 -12.28
N ILE A 43 9.24 -19.29 -11.17
CA ILE A 43 9.77 -20.45 -10.47
C ILE A 43 8.77 -21.59 -10.66
N HIS A 44 9.21 -22.65 -11.31
CA HIS A 44 8.37 -23.72 -11.81
C HIS A 44 9.02 -25.10 -11.75
N ASP A 45 8.20 -26.12 -11.71
CA ASP A 45 8.54 -27.50 -12.04
C ASP A 45 7.85 -27.88 -13.39
N THR A 46 6.97 -28.86 -13.39
CA THR A 46 6.06 -29.12 -14.53
C THR A 46 4.94 -28.09 -14.64
N LYS A 47 4.79 -27.22 -13.64
CA LYS A 47 3.79 -26.15 -13.57
C LYS A 47 4.43 -24.88 -13.01
N HIS A 48 4.01 -23.73 -13.49
CA HIS A 48 4.38 -22.45 -12.87
C HIS A 48 3.78 -22.35 -11.46
N ARG A 49 4.63 -22.10 -10.45
CA ARG A 49 4.27 -22.09 -9.03
C ARG A 49 4.31 -20.69 -8.43
N PHE A 50 5.41 -19.98 -8.67
CA PHE A 50 5.64 -18.67 -8.10
C PHE A 50 6.20 -17.74 -9.15
N GLY A 51 5.69 -16.52 -9.14
CA GLY A 51 6.26 -15.40 -9.87
C GLY A 51 6.81 -14.36 -8.90
N ILE A 52 7.85 -13.65 -9.30
CA ILE A 52 8.33 -12.47 -8.61
C ILE A 52 8.88 -11.47 -9.62
N ILE A 53 8.55 -10.19 -9.43
CA ILE A 53 9.10 -9.09 -10.23
C ILE A 53 10.13 -8.37 -9.37
N LEU A 54 11.32 -8.17 -9.94
CA LEU A 54 12.42 -7.45 -9.30
C LEU A 54 12.87 -6.31 -10.18
N GLY A 55 13.14 -5.16 -9.59
CA GLY A 55 13.90 -4.10 -10.22
C GLY A 55 15.35 -4.14 -9.77
N GLU A 56 16.29 -4.08 -10.72
CA GLU A 56 17.71 -3.96 -10.45
C GLU A 56 18.11 -2.50 -10.42
N ARG A 57 18.83 -2.10 -9.38
CA ARG A 57 19.47 -0.79 -9.28
C ARG A 57 20.61 -0.79 -8.26
N ASN A 58 21.77 -0.22 -8.65
CA ASN A 58 22.93 -0.05 -7.77
C ASN A 58 23.38 -1.37 -7.12
N GLY A 59 23.46 -2.46 -7.89
CA GLY A 59 23.90 -3.76 -7.39
C GLY A 59 22.89 -4.46 -6.47
N MET A 60 21.61 -4.09 -6.50
CA MET A 60 20.56 -4.68 -5.68
C MET A 60 19.33 -5.01 -6.49
N LEU A 61 18.83 -6.23 -6.35
CA LEU A 61 17.54 -6.69 -6.81
C LEU A 61 16.49 -6.44 -5.73
N ARG A 62 15.39 -5.77 -6.08
CA ARG A 62 14.35 -5.38 -5.12
C ARG A 62 12.95 -5.76 -5.58
N SER A 63 12.17 -6.36 -4.69
CA SER A 63 10.73 -6.46 -4.82
C SER A 63 10.06 -5.87 -3.57
N PRO A 64 9.42 -4.71 -3.66
CA PRO A 64 9.26 -3.84 -4.84
C PRO A 64 10.48 -2.93 -5.05
N PHE A 65 10.57 -2.33 -6.25
CA PHE A 65 11.55 -1.26 -6.52
C PHE A 65 10.93 0.15 -6.51
N SER A 66 9.60 0.26 -6.69
CA SER A 66 8.88 1.55 -6.74
C SER A 66 7.46 1.46 -6.17
N ALA A 67 7.26 0.69 -5.10
CA ALA A 67 5.96 0.51 -4.46
C ALA A 67 6.13 0.32 -2.94
N PRO A 68 5.07 0.39 -2.14
CA PRO A 68 5.15 0.18 -0.70
C PRO A 68 5.42 -1.28 -0.30
N PHE A 69 5.09 -2.24 -1.17
CA PHE A 69 5.32 -3.67 -0.99
C PHE A 69 5.24 -4.42 -2.33
N GLY A 70 5.80 -5.63 -2.36
CA GLY A 70 5.84 -6.54 -3.50
C GLY A 70 5.85 -7.99 -3.03
N GLY A 71 6.86 -8.76 -3.43
CA GLY A 71 7.03 -10.16 -3.06
C GLY A 71 6.50 -11.13 -4.10
N PHE A 72 6.19 -12.33 -3.68
CA PHE A 72 5.84 -13.41 -4.58
C PHE A 72 4.37 -13.40 -4.99
N THR A 73 4.10 -13.64 -6.26
CA THR A 73 2.78 -14.03 -6.77
C THR A 73 2.69 -15.55 -6.76
N THR A 74 1.80 -16.11 -5.95
CA THR A 74 1.67 -17.56 -5.75
C THR A 74 0.51 -18.10 -6.58
N ARG A 75 0.72 -19.20 -7.32
CA ARG A 75 -0.33 -19.90 -8.05
C ARG A 75 -0.84 -21.11 -7.26
N GLY A 76 -2.10 -21.06 -6.87
CA GLY A 76 -2.75 -22.11 -6.08
C GLY A 76 -2.12 -22.30 -4.69
N VAL A 77 -2.50 -23.38 -4.02
CA VAL A 77 -1.96 -23.71 -2.70
C VAL A 77 -0.60 -24.36 -2.85
N GLN A 78 0.40 -23.85 -2.14
CA GLN A 78 1.77 -24.37 -2.16
C GLN A 78 2.20 -24.85 -0.77
N THR A 79 3.08 -25.86 -0.75
CA THR A 79 3.69 -26.38 0.48
C THR A 79 4.84 -25.49 0.94
N LEU A 80 5.17 -25.52 2.24
CA LEU A 80 6.32 -24.78 2.77
C LEU A 80 7.63 -25.21 2.09
N GLU A 81 7.80 -26.52 1.84
CA GLU A 81 8.99 -27.06 1.16
C GLU A 81 9.21 -26.40 -0.22
N ARG A 82 8.15 -26.26 -1.03
CA ARG A 82 8.24 -25.56 -2.32
C ARG A 82 8.52 -24.07 -2.16
N MET A 83 7.97 -23.44 -1.14
CA MET A 83 8.26 -22.04 -0.85
C MET A 83 9.73 -21.86 -0.44
N GLU A 84 10.29 -22.78 0.34
CA GLU A 84 11.71 -22.79 0.68
C GLU A 84 12.60 -22.99 -0.54
N GLU A 85 12.29 -23.96 -1.40
CA GLU A 85 13.01 -24.21 -2.66
C GLU A 85 12.95 -22.96 -3.57
N ALA A 86 11.81 -22.26 -3.61
CA ALA A 86 11.67 -21.03 -4.38
C ALA A 86 12.59 -19.90 -3.87
N VAL A 87 12.70 -19.74 -2.55
CA VAL A 87 13.60 -18.74 -1.96
C VAL A 87 15.06 -19.13 -2.21
N ASP A 88 15.43 -20.39 -2.10
CA ASP A 88 16.79 -20.86 -2.38
C ASP A 88 17.19 -20.59 -3.84
N LEU A 89 16.29 -20.84 -4.80
CA LEU A 89 16.51 -20.53 -6.21
C LEU A 89 16.65 -19.01 -6.45
N LEU A 90 15.84 -18.20 -5.78
CA LEU A 90 15.93 -16.74 -5.89
C LEU A 90 17.25 -16.20 -5.31
N LEU A 91 17.71 -16.76 -4.19
CA LEU A 91 19.00 -16.41 -3.59
C LEU A 91 20.17 -16.80 -4.50
N ALA A 92 20.12 -18.00 -5.09
CA ALA A 92 21.12 -18.43 -6.07
C ALA A 92 21.13 -17.53 -7.31
N TYR A 93 19.96 -17.16 -7.82
CA TYR A 93 19.81 -16.24 -8.95
C TYR A 93 20.46 -14.87 -8.68
N ALA A 94 20.29 -14.30 -7.49
CA ALA A 94 20.92 -13.06 -7.08
C ALA A 94 22.46 -13.22 -6.94
N ALA A 95 22.90 -14.30 -6.30
CA ALA A 95 24.33 -14.57 -6.06
C ALA A 95 25.12 -14.76 -7.37
N GLU A 96 24.57 -15.47 -8.36
CA GLU A 96 25.18 -15.64 -9.69
C GLU A 96 25.43 -14.30 -10.41
N ARG A 97 24.69 -13.27 -10.06
CA ARG A 97 24.80 -11.89 -10.61
C ARG A 97 25.60 -10.96 -9.71
N SER A 98 26.13 -11.47 -8.60
CA SER A 98 26.80 -10.67 -7.56
C SER A 98 25.92 -9.51 -7.04
N GLN A 99 24.59 -9.74 -6.97
CA GLN A 99 23.59 -8.77 -6.53
C GLN A 99 23.13 -9.06 -5.10
N GLN A 100 22.87 -8.01 -4.35
CA GLN A 100 22.11 -8.12 -3.11
C GLN A 100 20.62 -8.30 -3.43
N LEU A 101 19.89 -8.93 -2.54
CA LEU A 101 18.44 -9.13 -2.69
C LEU A 101 17.68 -8.45 -1.54
N ALA A 102 16.63 -7.72 -1.88
CA ALA A 102 15.68 -7.19 -0.90
C ALA A 102 14.24 -7.51 -1.30
N VAL A 103 13.44 -8.01 -0.34
CA VAL A 103 12.02 -8.31 -0.54
C VAL A 103 11.23 -7.69 0.59
N THR A 104 10.25 -6.85 0.25
CA THR A 104 9.28 -6.29 1.20
C THR A 104 7.90 -6.87 0.91
N LEU A 105 7.39 -7.65 1.84
CA LEU A 105 6.06 -8.26 1.71
C LEU A 105 4.96 -7.23 1.98
N GLN A 106 3.75 -7.51 1.46
CA GLN A 106 2.56 -6.77 1.87
C GLN A 106 2.26 -7.00 3.35
N PRO A 107 1.48 -6.09 3.99
CA PRO A 107 1.00 -6.29 5.35
C PRO A 107 0.19 -7.59 5.49
N LEU A 108 0.28 -8.26 6.63
CA LEU A 108 -0.38 -9.57 6.86
C LEU A 108 -1.88 -9.55 6.61
N VAL A 109 -2.54 -8.39 6.74
CA VAL A 109 -3.99 -8.24 6.50
C VAL A 109 -4.42 -8.55 5.07
N TYR A 110 -3.51 -8.54 4.09
CA TYR A 110 -3.83 -8.82 2.68
C TYR A 110 -4.09 -10.32 2.42
N ASP A 111 -3.32 -11.20 3.06
CA ASP A 111 -3.51 -12.65 3.06
C ASP A 111 -2.71 -13.24 4.24
N GLU A 112 -3.36 -13.33 5.40
CA GLU A 112 -2.70 -13.76 6.63
C GLU A 112 -2.03 -15.15 6.49
N THR A 113 -2.70 -16.08 5.83
CA THR A 113 -2.19 -17.45 5.70
C THR A 113 -0.96 -17.53 4.80
N GLN A 114 -1.01 -16.95 3.62
CA GLN A 114 0.11 -16.98 2.68
C GLN A 114 1.30 -16.15 3.19
N LEU A 115 1.01 -14.96 3.72
CA LEU A 115 2.06 -14.06 4.21
C LEU A 115 2.74 -14.57 5.47
N SER A 116 2.01 -15.25 6.37
CA SER A 116 2.62 -15.93 7.51
C SER A 116 3.60 -17.02 7.06
N LYS A 117 3.26 -17.80 6.03
CA LYS A 117 4.16 -18.80 5.45
C LYS A 117 5.39 -18.16 4.83
N TRP A 118 5.21 -17.13 3.96
CA TRP A 118 6.33 -16.41 3.35
C TRP A 118 7.23 -15.76 4.38
N THR A 119 6.65 -15.12 5.40
CA THR A 119 7.40 -14.52 6.51
C THR A 119 8.24 -15.57 7.23
N SER A 120 7.65 -16.73 7.54
CA SER A 120 8.37 -17.84 8.19
C SER A 120 9.54 -18.36 7.36
N VAL A 121 9.35 -18.53 6.05
CA VAL A 121 10.42 -19.00 5.15
C VAL A 121 11.51 -17.93 5.01
N LEU A 122 11.14 -16.69 4.72
CA LEU A 122 12.09 -15.62 4.51
C LEU A 122 12.90 -15.30 5.77
N THR A 123 12.28 -15.33 6.95
CA THR A 123 13.01 -15.13 8.24
C THR A 123 14.10 -16.18 8.48
N ARG A 124 13.94 -17.41 7.98
CA ARG A 124 14.96 -18.45 8.10
C ARG A 124 16.06 -18.36 7.04
N LYS A 125 15.80 -17.77 5.90
CA LYS A 125 16.70 -17.74 4.74
C LYS A 125 17.39 -16.40 4.53
N MET A 126 16.79 -15.30 5.01
CA MET A 126 17.24 -13.92 4.84
C MET A 126 17.28 -13.20 6.20
N ASN A 127 17.89 -12.04 6.23
CA ASN A 127 17.87 -11.17 7.41
C ASN A 127 16.62 -10.28 7.37
N VAL A 128 15.93 -10.14 8.50
CA VAL A 128 14.92 -9.10 8.67
C VAL A 128 15.63 -7.76 8.67
N ARG A 129 15.35 -6.92 7.68
CA ARG A 129 15.90 -5.58 7.58
C ARG A 129 15.19 -4.62 8.53
N TYR A 130 13.85 -4.62 8.47
CA TYR A 130 12.96 -3.91 9.39
C TYR A 130 11.57 -4.53 9.37
N THR A 131 10.79 -4.15 10.39
CA THR A 131 9.38 -4.51 10.51
C THR A 131 8.57 -3.24 10.74
N ASP A 132 7.65 -2.93 9.82
CA ASP A 132 6.75 -1.79 9.96
C ASP A 132 5.43 -2.18 10.61
N LEU A 133 4.86 -1.26 11.39
CA LEU A 133 3.49 -1.32 11.88
C LEU A 133 2.56 -0.73 10.82
N ASN A 134 1.82 -1.58 10.12
CA ASN A 134 0.84 -1.17 9.13
C ASN A 134 -0.56 -1.14 9.74
N TYR A 135 -1.22 -0.01 9.61
CA TYR A 135 -2.55 0.22 10.16
C TYR A 135 -3.62 0.02 9.09
N HIS A 136 -4.72 -0.58 9.49
CA HIS A 136 -5.87 -0.82 8.61
C HIS A 136 -7.17 -0.81 9.40
N VAL A 137 -8.28 -0.70 8.71
CA VAL A 137 -9.62 -0.78 9.27
C VAL A 137 -10.33 -2.02 8.74
N ASP A 138 -10.84 -2.84 9.64
CA ASP A 138 -11.85 -3.83 9.30
C ASP A 138 -13.19 -3.11 9.11
N LEU A 139 -13.57 -2.96 7.85
CA LEU A 139 -14.76 -2.20 7.47
C LEU A 139 -16.06 -2.84 7.97
N GLN A 140 -16.09 -4.15 8.24
CA GLN A 140 -17.28 -4.81 8.79
C GLN A 140 -17.63 -4.31 10.20
N ARG A 141 -16.67 -3.71 10.90
CA ARG A 141 -16.88 -3.14 12.25
C ARG A 141 -17.45 -1.72 12.23
N ILE A 142 -17.53 -1.08 11.06
CA ILE A 142 -17.93 0.33 10.91
C ILE A 142 -19.40 0.58 11.28
N ALA A 143 -20.27 -0.42 11.17
CA ALA A 143 -21.65 -0.29 11.65
C ALA A 143 -21.75 0.16 13.13
N ASN A 144 -20.73 -0.16 13.93
CA ASN A 144 -20.64 0.21 15.35
C ASN A 144 -19.42 1.11 15.63
N TYR A 145 -19.08 2.00 14.69
CA TYR A 145 -17.82 2.77 14.71
C TYR A 145 -17.56 3.49 16.04
N GLU A 146 -18.56 4.17 16.61
CA GLU A 146 -18.39 4.90 17.87
C GLU A 146 -18.06 4.02 19.08
N GLN A 147 -18.29 2.72 18.99
CA GLN A 147 -17.96 1.77 20.07
C GLN A 147 -16.50 1.31 20.02
N ILE A 148 -15.86 1.41 18.83
CA ILE A 148 -14.50 0.93 18.61
C ILE A 148 -13.44 2.03 18.67
N ILE A 149 -13.82 3.29 18.63
CA ILE A 149 -12.92 4.44 18.70
C ILE A 149 -12.71 4.92 20.13
N ASP A 150 -11.55 5.53 20.38
CA ASP A 150 -11.24 6.14 21.66
C ASP A 150 -12.22 7.27 22.03
N ARG A 151 -12.36 7.54 23.33
CA ARG A 151 -13.23 8.60 23.85
C ARG A 151 -12.87 9.97 23.28
N SER A 152 -11.59 10.26 23.13
CA SER A 152 -11.11 11.54 22.59
C SER A 152 -11.45 11.67 21.09
N ALA A 153 -11.25 10.60 20.32
CA ALA A 153 -11.62 10.55 18.91
C ALA A 153 -13.13 10.70 18.70
N ARG A 154 -13.95 10.07 19.57
CA ARG A 154 -15.41 10.22 19.55
C ARG A 154 -15.84 11.65 19.81
N LYS A 155 -15.26 12.31 20.86
CA LYS A 155 -15.52 13.72 21.14
C LYS A 155 -15.15 14.61 19.95
N ASN A 156 -14.00 14.35 19.32
CA ASN A 156 -13.54 15.10 18.15
C ASN A 156 -14.45 14.87 16.93
N LEU A 157 -14.92 13.62 16.73
CA LEU A 157 -15.88 13.31 15.67
C LEU A 157 -17.21 14.05 15.87
N HIS A 158 -17.79 14.01 17.08
CA HIS A 158 -19.02 14.75 17.37
C HIS A 158 -18.85 16.27 17.21
N HIS A 159 -17.67 16.82 17.57
CA HIS A 159 -17.36 18.21 17.30
C HIS A 159 -17.35 18.48 15.78
N ALA A 160 -16.64 17.67 15.00
CA ALA A 160 -16.52 17.82 13.54
C ALA A 160 -17.86 17.66 12.81
N GLN A 161 -18.76 16.80 13.32
CA GLN A 161 -20.11 16.61 12.75
C GLN A 161 -21.03 17.83 12.91
N ASN A 162 -20.72 18.76 13.82
CA ASN A 162 -21.43 20.03 13.97
C ASN A 162 -20.83 21.15 13.11
N VAL A 163 -19.71 20.89 12.41
CA VAL A 163 -19.14 21.82 11.44
C VAL A 163 -19.79 21.54 10.08
N PRO A 164 -20.17 22.55 9.30
CA PRO A 164 -20.78 22.35 7.98
C PRO A 164 -19.74 21.94 6.94
N PHE A 165 -19.17 20.75 7.12
CA PHE A 165 -18.28 20.13 6.15
C PHE A 165 -19.07 19.50 5.01
N ASN A 166 -18.55 19.65 3.79
CA ASN A 166 -19.04 19.01 2.58
C ASN A 166 -17.97 18.07 2.03
N LEU A 167 -18.21 16.73 2.09
CA LEU A 167 -17.31 15.76 1.47
C LEU A 167 -17.66 15.62 -0.01
N ILE A 168 -16.70 15.89 -0.87
CA ILE A 168 -16.82 15.80 -2.32
C ILE A 168 -15.93 14.66 -2.82
N LYS A 169 -16.53 13.68 -3.48
CA LYS A 169 -15.80 12.69 -4.27
C LYS A 169 -15.56 13.29 -5.65
N LEU A 170 -14.29 13.44 -5.99
CA LEU A 170 -13.83 14.01 -7.24
C LEU A 170 -13.82 12.99 -8.37
N ASN A 171 -13.85 13.45 -9.61
CA ASN A 171 -13.74 12.61 -10.78
C ASN A 171 -12.29 12.24 -11.05
N SER A 172 -11.91 10.99 -10.78
CA SER A 172 -10.55 10.48 -10.99
C SER A 172 -10.10 10.45 -12.47
N ASN A 173 -11.03 10.64 -13.42
CA ASN A 173 -10.72 10.76 -14.85
C ASN A 173 -10.57 12.23 -15.31
N ASP A 174 -10.65 13.18 -14.42
CA ASP A 174 -10.45 14.61 -14.69
C ASP A 174 -9.16 15.08 -14.00
N HIS A 175 -8.20 15.53 -14.80
CA HIS A 175 -6.91 16.00 -14.30
C HIS A 175 -7.06 17.17 -13.32
N SER A 176 -8.02 18.07 -13.53
CA SER A 176 -8.24 19.22 -12.64
C SER A 176 -8.75 18.81 -11.27
N ASP A 177 -9.60 17.78 -11.22
CA ASP A 177 -10.12 17.20 -9.98
C ASP A 177 -9.02 16.46 -9.21
N VAL A 178 -8.18 15.68 -9.90
CA VAL A 178 -7.00 15.03 -9.31
C VAL A 178 -6.03 16.08 -8.76
N ALA A 179 -5.77 17.15 -9.54
CA ALA A 179 -4.91 18.25 -9.12
C ALA A 179 -5.45 18.98 -7.88
N ARG A 180 -6.79 19.15 -7.78
CA ARG A 180 -7.46 19.77 -6.63
C ARG A 180 -7.16 19.02 -5.32
N ALA A 181 -7.36 17.70 -5.30
CA ALA A 181 -7.02 16.88 -4.13
C ALA A 181 -5.52 16.86 -3.84
N TYR A 182 -4.71 16.73 -4.90
CA TYR A 182 -3.25 16.72 -4.79
C TYR A 182 -2.71 17.99 -4.15
N GLU A 183 -3.25 19.16 -4.49
CA GLU A 183 -2.80 20.44 -3.94
C GLU A 183 -3.01 20.55 -2.42
N VAL A 184 -4.16 20.10 -1.92
CA VAL A 184 -4.41 20.02 -0.47
C VAL A 184 -3.42 19.10 0.22
N ILE A 185 -3.16 17.92 -0.38
CA ILE A 185 -2.19 16.95 0.14
C ILE A 185 -0.77 17.55 0.13
N ARG A 186 -0.38 18.23 -0.96
CA ARG A 186 0.92 18.89 -1.10
C ARG A 186 1.12 19.93 -0.01
N ARG A 187 0.14 20.81 0.19
CA ARG A 187 0.16 21.84 1.24
C ARG A 187 0.26 21.20 2.63
N ASN A 188 -0.53 20.14 2.92
CA ASN A 188 -0.43 19.40 4.17
C ASN A 188 0.99 18.85 4.42
N ARG A 189 1.62 18.26 3.39
CA ARG A 189 2.96 17.70 3.51
C ARG A 189 4.02 18.75 3.77
N GLU A 190 3.94 19.88 3.07
CA GLU A 190 4.83 21.03 3.28
C GLU A 190 4.70 21.61 4.69
N GLU A 191 3.48 21.87 5.15
CA GLU A 191 3.20 22.42 6.49
C GLU A 191 3.71 21.51 7.62
N ARG A 192 3.76 20.21 7.38
CA ARG A 192 4.19 19.20 8.37
C ARG A 192 5.64 18.75 8.18
N GLY A 193 6.33 19.18 7.15
CA GLY A 193 7.71 18.80 6.83
C GLY A 193 7.86 17.35 6.40
N PHE A 194 6.81 16.74 5.81
CA PHE A 194 6.86 15.39 5.30
C PHE A 194 7.09 15.35 3.78
N PRO A 195 7.84 14.38 3.25
CA PRO A 195 8.03 14.26 1.82
C PRO A 195 6.73 13.88 1.10
N LEU A 196 6.48 14.50 -0.05
CA LEU A 196 5.51 14.03 -1.04
C LEU A 196 6.29 13.29 -2.13
N ARG A 197 6.19 11.97 -2.15
CA ARG A 197 7.06 11.11 -2.97
C ARG A 197 6.64 11.06 -4.45
N MET A 198 5.38 11.34 -4.76
CA MET A 198 4.85 11.36 -6.12
C MET A 198 4.55 12.80 -6.54
N THR A 199 4.99 13.19 -7.73
CA THR A 199 4.54 14.44 -8.35
C THR A 199 3.10 14.31 -8.85
N LEU A 200 2.42 15.43 -9.14
CA LEU A 200 1.07 15.41 -9.72
C LEU A 200 1.04 14.58 -11.02
N GLU A 201 2.04 14.76 -11.88
CA GLU A 201 2.14 14.00 -13.14
C GLU A 201 2.28 12.49 -12.89
N GLN A 202 3.10 12.08 -11.92
CA GLN A 202 3.23 10.66 -11.55
C GLN A 202 1.92 10.09 -11.00
N VAL A 203 1.19 10.87 -10.19
CA VAL A 203 -0.15 10.48 -9.72
C VAL A 203 -1.09 10.31 -10.91
N TRP A 204 -1.15 11.33 -11.79
CA TRP A 204 -2.01 11.30 -12.97
C TRP A 204 -1.72 10.10 -13.88
N GLN A 205 -0.45 9.85 -14.22
CA GLN A 205 -0.04 8.71 -15.04
C GLN A 205 -0.41 7.37 -14.38
N THR A 206 -0.28 7.28 -13.07
CA THR A 206 -0.62 6.05 -12.32
C THR A 206 -2.11 5.76 -12.38
N VAL A 207 -2.95 6.77 -12.14
CA VAL A 207 -4.41 6.56 -12.04
C VAL A 207 -5.10 6.50 -13.41
N SER A 208 -4.54 7.15 -14.42
CA SER A 208 -5.08 7.12 -15.77
C SER A 208 -4.78 5.81 -16.52
N ASN A 209 -3.69 5.12 -16.16
CA ASN A 209 -3.21 3.98 -16.94
C ASN A 209 -3.27 2.65 -16.20
N VAL A 210 -3.16 2.63 -14.85
CA VAL A 210 -2.90 1.37 -14.13
C VAL A 210 -3.80 1.15 -12.93
N ILE A 211 -3.97 2.15 -12.05
CA ILE A 211 -4.63 1.97 -10.77
C ILE A 211 -5.95 2.71 -10.72
N ARG A 212 -7.05 1.99 -10.51
CA ARG A 212 -8.31 2.62 -10.12
C ARG A 212 -8.11 3.37 -8.80
N ALA A 213 -8.46 4.65 -8.77
CA ALA A 213 -8.30 5.52 -7.61
C ALA A 213 -9.55 6.33 -7.33
N ASP A 214 -9.72 6.71 -6.07
CA ASP A 214 -10.70 7.69 -5.63
C ASP A 214 -9.98 8.88 -5.00
N PHE A 215 -10.47 10.08 -5.29
CA PHE A 215 -10.00 11.33 -4.71
C PHE A 215 -11.15 12.01 -3.99
N PHE A 216 -10.87 12.51 -2.79
CA PHE A 216 -11.83 13.19 -1.97
C PHE A 216 -11.26 14.51 -1.48
N VAL A 217 -12.09 15.55 -1.44
CA VAL A 217 -11.82 16.77 -0.70
C VAL A 217 -12.92 17.01 0.31
N LEU A 218 -12.54 17.58 1.44
CA LEU A 218 -13.45 18.08 2.45
C LEU A 218 -13.47 19.60 2.37
N GLU A 219 -14.61 20.16 2.00
CA GLU A 219 -14.80 21.58 1.84
C GLU A 219 -15.46 22.18 3.11
N HIS A 220 -15.06 23.38 3.47
CA HIS A 220 -15.65 24.19 4.51
C HIS A 220 -15.63 25.66 4.09
N GLU A 221 -16.79 26.31 4.04
CA GLU A 221 -16.94 27.72 3.66
C GLU A 221 -16.31 28.09 2.30
N GLY A 222 -16.33 27.17 1.35
CA GLY A 222 -15.76 27.34 0.00
C GLY A 222 -14.26 27.02 -0.13
N GLU A 223 -13.60 26.60 0.97
CA GLU A 223 -12.19 26.25 0.98
C GLU A 223 -12.01 24.73 1.16
N ASP A 224 -11.04 24.14 0.45
CA ASP A 224 -10.67 22.74 0.62
C ASP A 224 -9.75 22.57 1.83
N VAL A 225 -10.28 22.01 2.91
CA VAL A 225 -9.62 21.96 4.23
C VAL A 225 -8.94 20.63 4.53
N ALA A 226 -9.31 19.57 3.81
CA ALA A 226 -8.66 18.26 3.89
C ALA A 226 -8.86 17.48 2.59
N ALA A 227 -7.99 16.51 2.32
CA ALA A 227 -8.13 15.64 1.16
C ALA A 227 -7.63 14.22 1.43
N ALA A 228 -8.07 13.28 0.58
CA ALA A 228 -7.57 11.92 0.55
C ALA A 228 -7.42 11.42 -0.89
N GLN A 229 -6.33 10.67 -1.12
CA GLN A 229 -6.06 9.87 -2.32
C GLN A 229 -6.06 8.40 -1.92
N VAL A 230 -6.92 7.61 -2.53
CA VAL A 230 -7.12 6.20 -2.20
C VAL A 230 -6.99 5.35 -3.47
N PHE A 231 -6.16 4.31 -3.40
CA PHE A 231 -5.97 3.33 -4.47
C PHE A 231 -6.75 2.06 -4.20
N HIS A 232 -7.40 1.48 -5.21
CA HIS A 232 -7.94 0.12 -5.15
C HIS A 232 -6.80 -0.86 -5.46
N VAL A 233 -6.21 -1.45 -4.41
CA VAL A 233 -4.94 -2.18 -4.53
C VAL A 233 -5.09 -3.69 -4.68
N ALA A 234 -6.15 -4.26 -4.13
CA ALA A 234 -6.48 -5.69 -4.24
C ALA A 234 -8.00 -5.88 -4.20
N GLU A 235 -8.47 -7.08 -4.44
CA GLU A 235 -9.90 -7.41 -4.34
C GLU A 235 -10.41 -7.14 -2.91
N GLY A 236 -11.44 -6.31 -2.78
CA GLY A 236 -12.02 -5.91 -1.51
C GLY A 236 -11.15 -5.03 -0.61
N VAL A 237 -9.98 -4.59 -1.09
CA VAL A 237 -9.01 -3.77 -0.33
C VAL A 237 -8.70 -2.47 -1.06
N ALA A 238 -8.93 -1.35 -0.40
CA ALA A 238 -8.42 -0.06 -0.82
C ALA A 238 -7.33 0.44 0.14
N GLN A 239 -6.40 1.27 -0.36
CA GLN A 239 -5.30 1.84 0.41
C GLN A 239 -5.33 3.36 0.35
N VAL A 240 -5.34 4.00 1.50
CA VAL A 240 -5.12 5.46 1.61
C VAL A 240 -3.64 5.74 1.40
N VAL A 241 -3.31 6.24 0.21
CA VAL A 241 -1.92 6.56 -0.17
C VAL A 241 -1.48 7.86 0.48
N TYR A 242 -2.34 8.86 0.39
CA TYR A 242 -2.16 10.16 1.03
C TYR A 242 -3.49 10.67 1.58
N TRP A 243 -3.43 11.27 2.72
CA TRP A 243 -4.49 12.09 3.29
C TRP A 243 -3.91 13.15 4.21
N GLY A 244 -4.68 14.20 4.48
CA GLY A 244 -4.26 15.23 5.41
C GLY A 244 -5.19 16.44 5.40
N ASP A 245 -5.06 17.24 6.44
CA ASP A 245 -5.76 18.50 6.64
C ASP A 245 -4.81 19.68 6.55
N ILE A 246 -5.35 20.84 6.25
CA ILE A 246 -4.67 22.12 6.33
C ILE A 246 -4.62 22.55 7.80
N ARG A 247 -3.43 22.89 8.29
CA ARG A 247 -3.15 23.16 9.71
C ARG A 247 -4.07 24.25 10.30
N GLU A 248 -4.38 25.26 9.53
CA GLU A 248 -5.25 26.36 9.91
C GLU A 248 -6.63 25.89 10.40
N TYR A 249 -7.17 24.81 9.79
CA TYR A 249 -8.48 24.26 10.10
C TYR A 249 -8.46 23.11 11.11
N SER A 250 -7.30 22.73 11.64
CA SER A 250 -7.16 21.56 12.53
C SER A 250 -8.02 21.65 13.81
N ALA A 251 -8.36 22.86 14.27
CA ALA A 251 -9.26 23.08 15.40
C ALA A 251 -10.68 22.55 15.14
N LEU A 252 -11.13 22.56 13.90
CA LEU A 252 -12.44 22.05 13.45
C LEU A 252 -12.48 20.51 13.35
N ARG A 253 -11.34 19.83 13.53
CA ARG A 253 -11.19 18.38 13.48
C ARG A 253 -11.53 17.74 12.13
N PRO A 254 -11.13 18.31 10.98
CA PRO A 254 -11.49 17.82 9.67
C PRO A 254 -11.03 16.37 9.44
N MET A 255 -9.87 15.94 9.99
CA MET A 255 -9.40 14.57 9.85
C MET A 255 -10.31 13.54 10.53
N ASN A 256 -10.97 13.87 11.65
CA ASN A 256 -11.93 12.95 12.26
C ASN A 256 -13.18 12.77 11.39
N PHE A 257 -13.66 13.84 10.76
CA PHE A 257 -14.79 13.79 9.84
C PHE A 257 -14.43 13.06 8.55
N LEU A 258 -13.32 13.41 7.91
CA LEU A 258 -12.83 12.77 6.68
C LEU A 258 -12.64 11.26 6.89
N THR A 259 -11.97 10.87 7.96
CA THR A 259 -11.74 9.46 8.32
C THR A 259 -13.05 8.68 8.44
N TYR A 260 -13.99 9.16 9.24
CA TYR A 260 -15.30 8.53 9.42
C TYR A 260 -16.06 8.41 8.10
N SER A 261 -16.04 9.47 7.30
CA SER A 261 -16.71 9.51 6.01
C SER A 261 -16.11 8.52 5.01
N LEU A 262 -14.78 8.41 4.95
CA LEU A 262 -14.10 7.41 4.11
C LEU A 262 -14.40 5.98 4.57
N PHE A 263 -14.38 5.71 5.87
CA PHE A 263 -14.70 4.38 6.40
C PHE A 263 -16.11 3.96 6.03
N ARG A 264 -17.09 4.84 6.19
CA ARG A 264 -18.46 4.61 5.77
C ARG A 264 -18.58 4.41 4.26
N HIS A 265 -17.93 5.26 3.46
CA HIS A 265 -17.96 5.16 2.01
C HIS A 265 -17.50 3.79 1.51
N TYR A 266 -16.36 3.29 2.02
CA TYR A 266 -15.83 1.98 1.60
C TYR A 266 -16.58 0.80 2.20
N TYR A 267 -17.15 0.92 3.39
CA TYR A 267 -18.08 -0.05 3.95
C TYR A 267 -19.33 -0.18 3.08
N GLU A 268 -19.96 0.93 2.73
CA GLU A 268 -21.15 0.97 1.87
C GLU A 268 -20.86 0.49 0.44
N ALA A 269 -19.64 0.66 -0.04
CA ALA A 269 -19.15 0.11 -1.32
C ALA A 269 -18.84 -1.40 -1.26
N GLY A 270 -18.98 -2.05 -0.09
CA GLY A 270 -18.80 -3.49 0.07
C GLY A 270 -17.35 -3.96 0.17
N LEU A 271 -16.38 -3.06 0.43
CA LEU A 271 -15.01 -3.44 0.72
C LEU A 271 -14.92 -4.02 2.14
N HIS A 272 -13.95 -4.90 2.36
CA HIS A 272 -13.72 -5.47 3.69
C HIS A 272 -12.57 -4.80 4.45
N THR A 273 -11.59 -4.21 3.76
CA THR A 273 -10.41 -3.60 4.39
C THR A 273 -10.09 -2.25 3.75
N LEU A 274 -9.85 -1.25 4.59
CA LEU A 274 -9.20 -0.02 4.20
C LEU A 274 -7.81 0.02 4.85
N ASP A 275 -6.77 -0.15 4.04
CA ASP A 275 -5.38 -0.04 4.46
C ASP A 275 -5.00 1.45 4.57
N ILE A 276 -4.49 1.85 5.73
CA ILE A 276 -4.11 3.26 6.01
C ILE A 276 -2.58 3.41 6.00
N GLY A 277 -1.89 2.35 5.63
CA GLY A 277 -0.43 2.34 5.53
C GLY A 277 0.30 2.34 6.88
N PRO A 278 1.63 2.30 6.83
CA PRO A 278 2.46 2.25 8.02
C PRO A 278 2.46 3.59 8.79
N SER A 279 2.75 3.48 10.10
CA SER A 279 3.11 4.62 10.96
C SER A 279 4.54 4.50 11.47
N THR A 280 5.32 3.64 10.82
CA THR A 280 6.76 3.48 11.01
C THR A 280 7.46 3.73 9.68
N GLU A 281 8.70 4.16 9.74
CA GLU A 281 9.62 4.24 8.59
C GLU A 281 10.88 3.46 8.94
N ASP A 282 11.18 2.42 8.17
CA ASP A 282 12.25 1.46 8.44
C ASP A 282 12.20 0.91 9.90
N GLY A 283 10.98 0.62 10.39
CA GLY A 283 10.73 0.12 11.75
C GLY A 283 10.70 1.19 12.85
N ILE A 284 11.04 2.45 12.56
CA ILE A 284 11.04 3.53 13.54
C ILE A 284 9.65 4.18 13.63
N PRO A 285 8.98 4.19 14.81
CA PRO A 285 7.62 4.67 14.91
C PRO A 285 7.51 6.19 14.94
N ASN A 286 6.51 6.72 14.24
CA ASN A 286 5.96 8.04 14.50
C ASN A 286 4.84 7.89 15.53
N TYR A 287 5.14 8.11 16.80
CA TYR A 287 4.20 7.87 17.91
C TYR A 287 2.89 8.65 17.77
N GLY A 288 2.95 9.92 17.33
CA GLY A 288 1.73 10.72 17.16
C GLY A 288 0.82 10.18 16.05
N LEU A 289 1.40 9.63 14.97
CA LEU A 289 0.65 9.00 13.89
C LEU A 289 0.10 7.63 14.31
N CYS A 290 0.86 6.86 15.11
CA CYS A 290 0.39 5.61 15.70
C CYS A 290 -0.83 5.88 16.58
N GLU A 291 -0.69 6.78 17.55
CA GLU A 291 -1.77 7.16 18.48
C GLU A 291 -3.01 7.66 17.74
N PHE A 292 -2.85 8.52 16.73
CA PHE A 292 -3.99 8.98 15.93
C PHE A 292 -4.74 7.81 15.29
N LYS A 293 -4.04 6.89 14.63
CA LYS A 293 -4.65 5.75 13.95
C LYS A 293 -5.30 4.77 14.92
N GLU A 294 -4.69 4.53 16.06
CA GLU A 294 -5.26 3.71 17.13
C GLU A 294 -6.54 4.34 17.71
N ASN A 295 -6.52 5.63 17.98
CA ASN A 295 -7.66 6.36 18.52
C ASN A 295 -8.87 6.36 17.57
N ILE A 296 -8.66 6.36 16.25
CA ILE A 296 -9.74 6.28 15.24
C ILE A 296 -10.17 4.83 14.94
N GLY A 297 -9.73 3.84 15.73
CA GLY A 297 -10.20 2.46 15.67
C GLY A 297 -9.49 1.56 14.67
N CYS A 298 -8.29 1.93 14.21
CA CYS A 298 -7.48 1.06 13.35
C CYS A 298 -6.94 -0.14 14.12
N SER A 299 -6.88 -1.27 13.44
CA SER A 299 -6.08 -2.42 13.81
C SER A 299 -4.68 -2.31 13.21
N VAL A 300 -3.72 -3.06 13.74
CA VAL A 300 -2.34 -3.07 13.28
C VAL A 300 -1.91 -4.47 12.87
N THR A 301 -1.18 -4.59 11.77
CA THR A 301 -0.48 -5.81 11.36
C THR A 301 0.96 -5.49 10.97
N LEU A 302 1.79 -6.52 10.97
CA LEU A 302 3.20 -6.35 10.63
C LEU A 302 3.41 -6.39 9.12
N LYS A 303 4.32 -5.55 8.65
CA LYS A 303 4.86 -5.55 7.28
C LYS A 303 6.37 -5.76 7.36
N TYR A 304 6.85 -6.85 6.77
CA TYR A 304 8.24 -7.26 6.86
C TYR A 304 9.04 -6.87 5.62
N SER A 305 10.26 -6.41 5.83
CA SER A 305 11.28 -6.25 4.80
C SER A 305 12.48 -7.15 5.11
N PHE A 306 12.95 -7.85 4.09
CA PHE A 306 14.06 -8.81 4.18
C PHE A 306 15.19 -8.39 3.24
N THR A 307 16.43 -8.78 3.61
CA THR A 307 17.62 -8.56 2.77
C THR A 307 18.60 -9.72 2.90
N LYS A 308 19.36 -9.95 1.82
CA LYS A 308 20.45 -10.93 1.79
C LYS A 308 21.62 -10.37 0.99
#